data_202ccd650dd174bc89970a30fa3b21d9
#
_entry.id   202ccd650dd174bc89970a30fa3b21d9
#
_cell.length_a   1.000
_cell.length_b   1.000
_cell.length_c   1.000
_cell.angle_alpha   90.00
_cell.angle_beta   90.00
_cell.angle_gamma   90.00
#
_symmetry.space_group_name_H-M   'P 1'
#
loop_
_entity.id
_entity.type
_entity.pdbx_description
1 polymer ?
#
loop_
_entity_poly.entity_id
_entity_poly.type
_entity_poly.pdbx_seq_one_letter_code
_entity_poly.pdbx_strand_id
1 'polypeptide(L)'
;MTRTANEFLTPQAIKVEAASGTSANVILEPLERGFGHTLGNALRRILLSSLPGAAVVEVEIEGVEHEYSTLEGLQQDIVELLLNLKGLSIKLFDQNEAYLTLEKQGPGDVTAADLRLPHNVEVVNPELVIGTLSASGNLKMRLKVAQGRGYETSDSRFPEGETRPVGRLQLDASYSPIKRVSYTVENARVEQRTDLDKLVIDLETNGTVDPEEAIRKAATILQQQIAIFVDLQKDQAPVAQEPREEVDPILLRPVDDLELTVRSANCLKAENIYYIGDLVQRTEVELLKTPNLGKKSLTEIKDVLASKGLQLGMRLENWPPASLRMDDRFAYRSR
;
A
#
# COMPACT_ATOMS: atom_id res chain seq x y z
N MET A 1 -27.04 11.66 -30.41
CA MET A 1 -26.28 10.42 -30.63
C MET A 1 -27.12 9.28 -30.08
N THR A 2 -27.69 8.45 -30.93
CA THR A 2 -28.49 7.27 -30.55
C THR A 2 -27.58 6.22 -29.95
N ARG A 3 -27.60 6.09 -28.61
CA ARG A 3 -26.93 4.99 -27.91
C ARG A 3 -27.57 3.66 -28.37
N THR A 4 -26.79 2.73 -28.82
CA THR A 4 -27.23 1.38 -29.18
C THR A 4 -27.79 0.70 -27.93
N ALA A 5 -28.92 0.00 -28.06
CA ALA A 5 -29.66 -0.62 -26.93
C ALA A 5 -28.88 -1.68 -26.13
N ASN A 6 -27.61 -1.96 -26.50
CA ASN A 6 -26.72 -2.93 -25.86
C ASN A 6 -25.58 -2.32 -25.03
N GLU A 7 -25.49 -0.99 -24.90
CA GLU A 7 -24.48 -0.38 -24.04
C GLU A 7 -24.98 -0.26 -22.61
N PHE A 8 -24.26 -0.88 -21.66
CA PHE A 8 -24.53 -0.70 -20.23
C PHE A 8 -24.33 0.75 -19.82
N LEU A 9 -25.27 1.28 -19.06
CA LEU A 9 -25.14 2.59 -18.43
C LEU A 9 -24.10 2.49 -17.32
N THR A 10 -23.03 3.26 -17.45
CA THR A 10 -22.02 3.41 -16.39
C THR A 10 -22.26 4.69 -15.62
N PRO A 11 -22.23 4.68 -14.29
CA PRO A 11 -22.34 5.88 -13.49
C PRO A 11 -21.18 6.83 -13.80
N GLN A 12 -21.50 8.12 -13.99
CA GLN A 12 -20.51 9.13 -14.38
C GLN A 12 -19.90 9.86 -13.17
N ALA A 13 -20.61 9.91 -12.05
CA ALA A 13 -20.19 10.61 -10.86
C ALA A 13 -20.73 9.92 -9.59
N ILE A 14 -19.92 9.98 -8.55
CA ILE A 14 -20.30 9.62 -7.18
C ILE A 14 -20.65 10.92 -6.47
N LYS A 15 -21.82 11.01 -5.85
CA LYS A 15 -22.16 12.12 -4.95
C LYS A 15 -21.88 11.67 -3.53
N VAL A 16 -21.06 12.44 -2.82
CA VAL A 16 -20.80 12.23 -1.39
C VAL A 16 -21.45 13.37 -0.64
N GLU A 17 -22.48 13.04 0.13
CA GLU A 17 -23.17 13.98 1.00
C GLU A 17 -22.65 13.74 2.43
N ALA A 18 -21.71 14.58 2.87
CA ALA A 18 -21.17 14.51 4.22
C ALA A 18 -22.28 14.94 5.22
N ALA A 19 -22.64 14.03 6.12
CA ALA A 19 -23.55 14.32 7.23
C ALA A 19 -22.78 14.87 8.43
N SER A 20 -21.55 14.39 8.64
CA SER A 20 -20.59 14.90 9.63
C SER A 20 -19.15 14.56 9.17
N GLY A 21 -18.13 14.99 9.92
CA GLY A 21 -16.75 14.62 9.60
C GLY A 21 -16.45 13.11 9.62
N THR A 22 -17.30 12.32 10.26
CA THR A 22 -17.14 10.86 10.39
C THR A 22 -18.23 10.06 9.69
N SER A 23 -19.28 10.70 9.17
CA SER A 23 -20.39 10.02 8.49
C SER A 23 -20.73 10.68 7.15
N ALA A 24 -21.02 9.86 6.14
CA ALA A 24 -21.42 10.31 4.84
C ALA A 24 -22.40 9.35 4.16
N ASN A 25 -23.27 9.92 3.33
CA ASN A 25 -24.10 9.19 2.37
C ASN A 25 -23.43 9.24 1.00
N VAL A 26 -23.10 8.07 0.47
CA VAL A 26 -22.49 7.92 -0.85
C VAL A 26 -23.54 7.44 -1.83
N ILE A 27 -23.85 8.23 -2.82
CA ILE A 27 -24.89 7.98 -3.82
C ILE A 27 -24.22 7.68 -5.16
N LEU A 28 -24.59 6.54 -5.74
CA LEU A 28 -24.15 6.09 -7.05
C LEU A 28 -25.36 5.83 -7.95
N GLU A 29 -25.52 6.64 -8.98
CA GLU A 29 -26.60 6.57 -9.97
C GLU A 29 -26.14 7.11 -11.34
N PRO A 30 -26.72 6.64 -12.48
CA PRO A 30 -27.58 5.47 -12.59
C PRO A 30 -26.79 4.17 -12.69
N LEU A 31 -27.37 3.07 -12.20
CA LEU A 31 -26.86 1.72 -12.37
C LEU A 31 -27.89 0.90 -13.15
N GLU A 32 -27.45 -0.08 -13.92
CA GLU A 32 -28.34 -1.08 -14.50
C GLU A 32 -28.99 -1.91 -13.40
N ARG A 33 -30.21 -2.38 -13.67
CA ARG A 33 -31.04 -3.14 -12.72
C ARG A 33 -30.28 -4.33 -12.13
N GLY A 34 -30.26 -4.43 -10.81
CA GLY A 34 -29.60 -5.48 -10.03
C GLY A 34 -28.16 -5.16 -9.62
N PHE A 35 -27.47 -4.23 -10.32
CA PHE A 35 -26.12 -3.83 -9.96
C PHE A 35 -26.03 -3.09 -8.64
N GLY A 36 -27.10 -2.39 -8.24
CA GLY A 36 -27.17 -1.72 -6.94
C GLY A 36 -26.95 -2.70 -5.79
N HIS A 37 -27.64 -3.84 -5.78
CA HIS A 37 -27.46 -4.86 -4.75
C HIS A 37 -26.11 -5.57 -4.85
N THR A 38 -25.62 -5.87 -6.06
CA THR A 38 -24.32 -6.54 -6.26
C THR A 38 -23.17 -5.69 -5.74
N LEU A 39 -23.12 -4.42 -6.14
CA LEU A 39 -22.06 -3.50 -5.73
C LEU A 39 -22.21 -3.09 -4.25
N GLY A 40 -23.44 -2.82 -3.80
CA GLY A 40 -23.71 -2.45 -2.42
C GLY A 40 -23.27 -3.52 -1.43
N ASN A 41 -23.62 -4.78 -1.68
CA ASN A 41 -23.19 -5.89 -0.82
C ASN A 41 -21.67 -6.11 -0.87
N ALA A 42 -21.07 -6.08 -2.07
CA ALA A 42 -19.62 -6.25 -2.21
C ALA A 42 -18.84 -5.15 -1.47
N LEU A 43 -19.19 -3.88 -1.69
CA LEU A 43 -18.55 -2.74 -1.03
C LEU A 43 -18.75 -2.77 0.48
N ARG A 44 -19.98 -3.06 0.95
CA ARG A 44 -20.26 -3.20 2.39
C ARG A 44 -19.34 -4.23 3.04
N ARG A 45 -19.18 -5.39 2.45
CA ARG A 45 -18.30 -6.46 2.99
C ARG A 45 -16.85 -6.03 3.02
N ILE A 46 -16.35 -5.41 1.95
CA ILE A 46 -14.96 -4.94 1.87
C ILE A 46 -14.70 -3.82 2.88
N LEU A 47 -15.61 -2.87 3.02
CA LEU A 47 -15.53 -1.79 3.99
C LEU A 47 -15.38 -2.31 5.43
N LEU A 48 -16.16 -3.32 5.81
CA LEU A 48 -16.15 -3.88 7.18
C LEU A 48 -14.95 -4.79 7.45
N SER A 49 -14.43 -5.53 6.45
CA SER A 49 -13.47 -6.61 6.69
C SER A 49 -12.07 -6.37 6.12
N SER A 50 -11.92 -5.48 5.14
CA SER A 50 -10.70 -5.47 4.33
C SER A 50 -9.88 -4.19 4.44
N LEU A 51 -10.45 -3.13 5.00
CA LEU A 51 -9.72 -1.88 5.22
C LEU A 51 -8.70 -2.04 6.35
N PRO A 52 -7.45 -1.55 6.16
CA PRO A 52 -6.45 -1.55 7.21
C PRO A 52 -6.79 -0.50 8.28
N GLY A 53 -6.46 -0.81 9.52
CA GLY A 53 -6.56 0.10 10.64
C GLY A 53 -5.61 -0.31 11.76
N ALA A 54 -5.66 0.38 12.89
CA ALA A 54 -4.82 0.11 14.05
C ALA A 54 -5.66 -0.13 15.29
N ALA A 55 -5.21 -1.04 16.15
CA ALA A 55 -5.89 -1.36 17.41
C ALA A 55 -4.88 -1.72 18.50
N VAL A 56 -5.29 -1.57 19.75
CA VAL A 56 -4.54 -2.06 20.91
C VAL A 56 -4.61 -3.58 20.92
N VAL A 57 -3.45 -4.24 20.95
CA VAL A 57 -3.32 -5.69 20.91
C VAL A 57 -2.85 -6.30 22.23
N GLU A 58 -2.09 -5.53 23.01
CA GLU A 58 -1.49 -5.97 24.27
C GLU A 58 -1.40 -4.81 25.24
N VAL A 59 -1.62 -5.09 26.51
CA VAL A 59 -1.54 -4.12 27.62
C VAL A 59 -0.74 -4.70 28.77
N GLU A 60 0.24 -3.95 29.26
CA GLU A 60 0.96 -4.22 30.50
C GLU A 60 0.52 -3.17 31.53
N ILE A 61 0.04 -3.59 32.70
CA ILE A 61 -0.38 -2.70 33.78
C ILE A 61 0.45 -3.02 35.03
N GLU A 62 1.06 -1.99 35.64
CA GLU A 62 1.85 -2.18 36.86
C GLU A 62 0.99 -2.72 38.00
N GLY A 63 1.39 -3.87 38.57
CA GLY A 63 0.65 -4.51 39.67
C GLY A 63 -0.49 -5.43 39.23
N VAL A 64 -0.65 -5.71 37.91
CA VAL A 64 -1.70 -6.59 37.37
C VAL A 64 -1.06 -7.74 36.64
N GLU A 65 -1.38 -8.97 37.02
CA GLU A 65 -0.85 -10.19 36.40
C GLU A 65 -1.83 -10.85 35.42
N HIS A 66 -3.14 -10.67 35.63
CA HIS A 66 -4.20 -11.25 34.79
C HIS A 66 -5.43 -10.35 34.73
N GLU A 67 -6.29 -10.55 33.76
CA GLU A 67 -7.47 -9.72 33.46
C GLU A 67 -8.55 -9.71 34.55
N TYR A 68 -8.58 -10.72 35.40
CA TYR A 68 -9.55 -10.85 36.51
C TYR A 68 -9.06 -10.25 37.83
N SER A 69 -7.94 -9.52 37.80
CA SER A 69 -7.46 -8.78 38.96
C SER A 69 -8.16 -7.44 39.12
N THR A 70 -8.03 -6.87 40.32
CA THR A 70 -8.46 -5.53 40.62
C THR A 70 -7.23 -4.67 40.96
N LEU A 71 -7.24 -3.41 40.58
CA LEU A 71 -6.19 -2.45 40.93
C LEU A 71 -6.70 -1.51 42.03
N GLU A 72 -5.97 -1.40 43.12
CA GLU A 72 -6.37 -0.52 44.21
C GLU A 72 -6.37 0.94 43.73
N GLY A 73 -7.50 1.63 43.96
CA GLY A 73 -7.65 3.02 43.57
C GLY A 73 -8.21 3.22 42.16
N LEU A 74 -8.48 2.17 41.41
CA LEU A 74 -9.24 2.19 40.14
C LEU A 74 -10.70 1.82 40.45
N GLN A 75 -11.68 2.57 39.91
CA GLN A 75 -13.11 2.29 40.16
C GLN A 75 -13.60 1.09 39.32
N GLN A 76 -13.12 0.98 38.09
CA GLN A 76 -13.45 -0.10 37.19
C GLN A 76 -12.58 -1.34 37.48
N ASP A 77 -13.05 -2.51 37.10
CA ASP A 77 -12.22 -3.70 37.04
C ASP A 77 -11.30 -3.66 35.79
N ILE A 78 -10.31 -4.56 35.77
CA ILE A 78 -9.34 -4.61 34.67
C ILE A 78 -10.03 -4.99 33.36
N VAL A 79 -11.04 -5.88 33.39
CA VAL A 79 -11.79 -6.28 32.17
C VAL A 79 -12.50 -5.08 31.56
N GLU A 80 -13.16 -4.24 32.39
CA GLU A 80 -13.83 -3.02 31.92
C GLU A 80 -12.85 -2.03 31.33
N LEU A 81 -11.68 -1.85 31.99
CA LEU A 81 -10.61 -1.00 31.48
C LEU A 81 -10.11 -1.50 30.10
N LEU A 82 -9.91 -2.82 29.94
CA LEU A 82 -9.50 -3.41 28.66
C LEU A 82 -10.56 -3.22 27.56
N LEU A 83 -11.84 -3.31 27.93
CA LEU A 83 -12.94 -3.04 26.99
C LEU A 83 -12.99 -1.57 26.56
N ASN A 84 -12.73 -0.63 27.47
CA ASN A 84 -12.65 0.79 27.14
C ASN A 84 -11.48 1.09 26.21
N LEU A 85 -10.32 0.40 26.39
CA LEU A 85 -9.15 0.53 25.50
C LEU A 85 -9.44 0.05 24.07
N LYS A 86 -10.35 -0.91 23.87
CA LYS A 86 -10.81 -1.32 22.52
C LYS A 86 -11.55 -0.21 21.78
N GLY A 87 -12.06 0.79 22.49
CA GLY A 87 -12.72 1.98 21.92
C GLY A 87 -11.75 3.04 21.36
N LEU A 88 -10.44 2.89 21.58
CA LEU A 88 -9.44 3.83 21.08
C LEU A 88 -9.40 3.84 19.55
N SER A 89 -9.50 5.03 18.96
CA SER A 89 -9.35 5.26 17.52
C SER A 89 -7.95 5.80 17.22
N ILE A 90 -7.08 4.94 16.70
CA ILE A 90 -5.65 5.20 16.57
C ILE A 90 -5.25 5.21 15.09
N LYS A 91 -4.43 6.19 14.69
CA LYS A 91 -3.72 6.22 13.41
C LYS A 91 -2.25 5.91 13.63
N LEU A 92 -1.71 4.97 12.86
CA LEU A 92 -0.28 4.69 12.78
C LEU A 92 0.27 5.21 11.45
N PHE A 93 1.42 5.89 11.49
CA PHE A 93 2.13 6.39 10.33
C PHE A 93 3.47 5.66 10.20
N ASP A 94 3.76 5.15 9.01
CA ASP A 94 5.04 4.55 8.61
C ASP A 94 5.57 3.37 9.46
N GLN A 95 4.76 2.83 10.37
CA GLN A 95 5.11 1.69 11.22
C GLN A 95 3.94 0.74 11.38
N ASN A 96 4.24 -0.55 11.51
CA ASN A 96 3.23 -1.59 11.74
C ASN A 96 2.87 -1.77 13.21
N GLU A 97 3.76 -1.34 14.13
CA GLU A 97 3.58 -1.46 15.57
C GLU A 97 4.12 -0.22 16.28
N ALA A 98 3.47 0.15 17.40
CA ALA A 98 3.91 1.23 18.27
C ALA A 98 3.59 0.92 19.75
N TYR A 99 4.33 1.55 20.66
CA TYR A 99 4.07 1.46 22.07
C TYR A 99 3.64 2.82 22.61
N LEU A 100 2.51 2.83 23.36
CA LEU A 100 2.01 3.99 24.07
C LEU A 100 2.22 3.76 25.57
N THR A 101 2.42 4.83 26.32
CA THR A 101 2.51 4.75 27.76
C THR A 101 1.53 5.72 28.40
N LEU A 102 0.96 5.32 29.53
CA LEU A 102 0.11 6.16 30.35
C LEU A 102 0.60 6.10 31.79
N GLU A 103 0.70 7.25 32.38
CA GLU A 103 1.02 7.42 33.84
C GLU A 103 0.16 8.53 34.38
N LYS A 104 -0.77 8.19 35.29
CA LYS A 104 -1.66 9.15 35.95
C LYS A 104 -1.85 8.79 37.39
N GLN A 105 -1.80 9.82 38.25
CA GLN A 105 -1.99 9.71 39.70
C GLN A 105 -3.09 10.67 40.15
N GLY A 106 -3.78 10.30 41.23
CA GLY A 106 -4.75 11.15 41.89
C GLY A 106 -6.16 11.02 41.32
N PRO A 107 -7.14 11.67 41.99
CA PRO A 107 -8.55 11.46 41.63
C PRO A 107 -8.90 12.10 40.28
N GLY A 108 -9.69 11.38 39.51
CA GLY A 108 -10.28 11.87 38.27
C GLY A 108 -10.31 10.84 37.15
N ASP A 109 -10.91 11.23 36.06
CA ASP A 109 -11.03 10.37 34.89
C ASP A 109 -9.70 10.30 34.12
N VAL A 110 -9.33 9.10 33.76
CA VAL A 110 -8.20 8.81 32.86
C VAL A 110 -8.73 8.76 31.46
N THR A 111 -8.29 9.68 30.63
CA THR A 111 -8.75 9.78 29.24
C THR A 111 -7.67 9.39 28.24
N ALA A 112 -8.05 9.20 27.00
CA ALA A 112 -7.09 8.92 25.93
C ALA A 112 -6.11 10.08 25.68
N ALA A 113 -6.44 11.31 26.09
CA ALA A 113 -5.53 12.46 26.07
C ALA A 113 -4.34 12.33 27.03
N ASP A 114 -4.45 11.51 28.08
CA ASP A 114 -3.38 11.26 29.03
C ASP A 114 -2.30 10.30 28.49
N LEU A 115 -2.53 9.69 27.33
CA LEU A 115 -1.56 8.81 26.67
C LEU A 115 -0.36 9.60 26.14
N ARG A 116 0.83 9.13 26.43
CA ARG A 116 2.06 9.62 25.81
C ARG A 116 2.25 8.92 24.47
N LEU A 117 2.15 9.72 23.41
CA LEU A 117 2.19 9.25 22.04
C LEU A 117 3.58 9.44 21.42
N PRO A 118 4.17 8.46 20.74
CA PRO A 118 5.33 8.69 19.87
C PRO A 118 4.91 9.50 18.62
N HIS A 119 5.89 10.04 17.89
CA HIS A 119 5.67 10.94 16.74
C HIS A 119 4.82 10.34 15.61
N ASN A 120 4.79 9.03 15.50
CA ASN A 120 4.13 8.27 14.44
C ASN A 120 2.74 7.74 14.85
N VAL A 121 2.18 8.23 15.94
CA VAL A 121 0.87 7.83 16.46
C VAL A 121 0.00 9.04 16.74
N GLU A 122 -1.26 8.97 16.29
CA GLU A 122 -2.29 9.95 16.58
C GLU A 122 -3.52 9.24 17.15
N VAL A 123 -4.11 9.78 18.23
CA VAL A 123 -5.39 9.34 18.77
C VAL A 123 -6.47 10.33 18.37
N VAL A 124 -7.51 9.82 17.69
CA VAL A 124 -8.57 10.64 17.10
C VAL A 124 -9.66 11.00 18.11
N ASN A 125 -9.83 10.17 19.15
CA ASN A 125 -10.85 10.35 20.20
C ASN A 125 -10.20 10.58 21.58
N PRO A 126 -9.55 11.72 21.82
CA PRO A 126 -8.83 12.01 23.07
C PRO A 126 -9.73 12.11 24.29
N GLU A 127 -11.03 12.37 24.10
CA GLU A 127 -12.05 12.45 25.16
C GLU A 127 -12.52 11.09 25.68
N LEU A 128 -12.13 9.98 25.06
CA LEU A 128 -12.52 8.64 25.49
C LEU A 128 -12.02 8.39 26.94
N VAL A 129 -12.95 8.11 27.85
CA VAL A 129 -12.62 7.73 29.23
C VAL A 129 -12.18 6.27 29.24
N ILE A 130 -10.96 6.02 29.72
CA ILE A 130 -10.36 4.69 29.86
C ILE A 130 -10.72 4.11 31.23
N GLY A 131 -10.64 4.94 32.28
CA GLY A 131 -10.96 4.55 33.65
C GLY A 131 -11.04 5.76 34.57
N THR A 132 -11.47 5.55 35.82
CA THR A 132 -11.60 6.61 36.83
C THR A 132 -10.79 6.24 38.05
N LEU A 133 -9.90 7.14 38.52
CA LEU A 133 -9.05 6.96 39.68
C LEU A 133 -9.63 7.62 40.92
N SER A 134 -9.48 6.98 42.07
CA SER A 134 -9.73 7.52 43.39
C SER A 134 -8.57 8.39 43.85
N ALA A 135 -8.70 9.00 45.02
CA ALA A 135 -7.68 9.91 45.62
C ALA A 135 -6.30 9.23 45.82
N SER A 136 -6.27 7.93 46.08
CA SER A 136 -5.04 7.14 46.26
C SER A 136 -4.64 6.38 44.99
N GLY A 137 -5.40 6.51 43.89
CA GLY A 137 -5.18 5.74 42.67
C GLY A 137 -3.93 6.15 41.92
N ASN A 138 -3.19 5.16 41.44
CA ASN A 138 -2.07 5.32 40.53
C ASN A 138 -2.17 4.29 39.42
N LEU A 139 -2.25 4.75 38.17
CA LEU A 139 -2.34 3.89 37.00
C LEU A 139 -1.13 4.14 36.11
N LYS A 140 -0.33 3.08 35.94
CA LYS A 140 0.75 3.05 34.96
C LYS A 140 0.56 1.88 34.05
N MET A 141 0.48 2.15 32.75
CA MET A 141 0.32 1.10 31.77
C MET A 141 1.10 1.39 30.49
N ARG A 142 1.42 0.33 29.80
CA ARG A 142 2.04 0.32 28.48
C ARG A 142 1.14 -0.44 27.54
N LEU A 143 0.80 0.19 26.41
CA LEU A 143 -0.08 -0.36 25.38
C LEU A 143 0.77 -0.67 24.15
N LYS A 144 0.60 -1.88 23.59
CA LYS A 144 1.09 -2.22 22.26
C LYS A 144 -0.04 -2.03 21.27
N VAL A 145 0.18 -1.21 20.25
CA VAL A 145 -0.74 -0.98 19.14
C VAL A 145 -0.15 -1.61 17.91
N ALA A 146 -0.97 -2.34 17.14
CA ALA A 146 -0.55 -2.94 15.88
C ALA A 146 -1.50 -2.56 14.76
N GLN A 147 -0.99 -2.58 13.53
CA GLN A 147 -1.78 -2.43 12.32
C GLN A 147 -2.25 -3.79 11.81
N GLY A 148 -3.50 -3.87 11.38
CA GLY A 148 -4.07 -5.11 10.86
C GLY A 148 -5.31 -4.85 10.02
N ARG A 149 -6.12 -5.90 9.78
CA ARG A 149 -7.37 -5.83 9.01
C ARG A 149 -8.45 -6.67 9.68
N GLY A 150 -9.68 -6.15 9.66
CA GLY A 150 -10.83 -6.86 10.17
C GLY A 150 -10.78 -7.10 11.68
N TYR A 151 -11.05 -8.31 12.12
CA TYR A 151 -11.05 -8.74 13.53
C TYR A 151 -10.10 -9.91 13.73
N GLU A 152 -9.27 -9.81 14.75
CA GLU A 152 -8.29 -10.84 15.11
C GLU A 152 -8.40 -11.15 16.60
N THR A 153 -8.58 -12.42 16.92
CA THR A 153 -8.63 -12.88 18.32
C THR A 153 -7.24 -12.92 18.93
N SER A 154 -7.16 -12.73 20.24
CA SER A 154 -5.91 -12.82 21.00
C SER A 154 -5.22 -14.18 20.79
N ASP A 155 -5.99 -15.27 20.70
CA ASP A 155 -5.47 -16.63 20.54
C ASP A 155 -4.84 -16.86 19.17
N SER A 156 -5.33 -16.22 18.11
CA SER A 156 -4.81 -16.40 16.76
C SER A 156 -3.41 -15.80 16.55
N ARG A 157 -2.98 -14.91 17.45
CA ARG A 157 -1.66 -14.27 17.39
C ARG A 157 -0.52 -15.08 17.98
N PHE A 158 -0.85 -16.13 18.76
CA PHE A 158 0.15 -16.98 19.35
C PHE A 158 0.14 -18.36 18.70
N PRO A 159 1.29 -18.87 18.25
CA PRO A 159 1.42 -20.24 17.80
C PRO A 159 1.05 -21.21 18.92
N GLU A 160 0.45 -22.36 18.59
CA GLU A 160 0.17 -23.41 19.55
C GLU A 160 1.46 -23.86 20.25
N GLY A 161 1.50 -23.73 21.59
CA GLY A 161 2.65 -24.14 22.41
C GLY A 161 3.55 -23.03 22.93
N GLU A 162 3.34 -21.79 22.54
CA GLU A 162 4.02 -20.66 23.19
C GLU A 162 3.32 -20.28 24.51
N THR A 163 4.13 -20.20 25.60
CA THR A 163 3.64 -19.73 26.89
C THR A 163 3.45 -18.21 26.87
N ARG A 164 2.26 -17.74 27.20
CA ARG A 164 1.98 -16.31 27.34
C ARG A 164 2.81 -15.71 28.46
N PRO A 165 3.49 -14.60 28.23
CA PRO A 165 4.22 -13.91 29.29
C PRO A 165 3.24 -13.44 30.39
N VAL A 166 3.54 -13.71 31.66
CA VAL A 166 2.75 -13.23 32.79
C VAL A 166 2.79 -11.72 32.84
N GLY A 167 1.65 -11.07 33.15
CA GLY A 167 1.53 -9.61 33.23
C GLY A 167 1.29 -8.90 31.89
N ARG A 168 1.26 -9.64 30.76
CA ARG A 168 0.88 -9.10 29.45
C ARG A 168 -0.54 -9.52 29.10
N LEU A 169 -1.45 -8.59 29.25
CA LEU A 169 -2.86 -8.80 28.97
C LEU A 169 -3.11 -8.67 27.46
N GLN A 170 -3.65 -9.71 26.86
CA GLN A 170 -3.91 -9.74 25.42
C GLN A 170 -5.34 -9.33 25.12
N LEU A 171 -5.52 -8.48 24.12
CA LEU A 171 -6.84 -8.05 23.67
C LEU A 171 -7.14 -8.59 22.27
N ASP A 172 -8.39 -8.93 22.04
CA ASP A 172 -8.88 -9.11 20.66
C ASP A 172 -8.86 -7.78 19.95
N ALA A 173 -8.31 -7.73 18.78
CA ALA A 173 -8.15 -6.52 17.99
C ALA A 173 -9.24 -6.38 16.94
N SER A 174 -9.94 -5.24 16.95
CA SER A 174 -10.82 -4.81 15.88
C SER A 174 -10.13 -3.67 15.13
N TYR A 175 -9.54 -4.00 13.99
CA TYR A 175 -8.77 -3.05 13.20
C TYR A 175 -9.65 -2.20 12.26
N SER A 176 -10.92 -2.57 12.06
CA SER A 176 -11.79 -1.87 11.11
C SER A 176 -11.94 -0.39 11.46
N PRO A 177 -11.60 0.54 10.54
CA PRO A 177 -11.87 1.96 10.73
C PRO A 177 -13.34 2.32 10.56
N ILE A 178 -14.18 1.35 10.20
CA ILE A 178 -15.61 1.54 9.92
C ILE A 178 -16.42 1.04 11.09
N LYS A 179 -17.27 1.92 11.65
CA LYS A 179 -18.22 1.59 12.71
C LYS A 179 -19.50 0.97 12.17
N ARG A 180 -20.05 1.57 11.12
CA ARG A 180 -21.33 1.13 10.55
C ARG A 180 -21.35 1.36 9.04
N VAL A 181 -21.89 0.38 8.31
CA VAL A 181 -22.23 0.49 6.88
C VAL A 181 -23.59 -0.10 6.64
N SER A 182 -24.46 0.68 6.05
CA SER A 182 -25.72 0.20 5.47
C SER A 182 -25.84 0.63 4.02
N TYR A 183 -26.56 -0.09 3.21
CA TYR A 183 -26.87 0.34 1.86
C TYR A 183 -28.35 0.10 1.56
N THR A 184 -28.90 0.98 0.73
CA THR A 184 -30.25 0.88 0.18
C THR A 184 -30.19 1.02 -1.33
N VAL A 185 -31.10 0.35 -2.02
CA VAL A 185 -31.23 0.45 -3.48
C VAL A 185 -32.60 1.04 -3.77
N GLU A 186 -32.60 2.17 -4.43
CA GLU A 186 -33.78 2.91 -4.85
C GLU A 186 -33.90 2.85 -6.38
N ASN A 187 -35.09 3.13 -6.92
CA ASN A 187 -35.26 3.25 -8.35
C ASN A 187 -34.70 4.60 -8.84
N ALA A 188 -33.90 4.56 -9.89
CA ALA A 188 -33.42 5.75 -10.61
C ALA A 188 -34.18 5.91 -11.92
N ARG A 189 -34.36 7.17 -12.32
CA ARG A 189 -34.95 7.49 -13.62
C ARG A 189 -33.95 8.28 -14.47
N VAL A 190 -33.70 7.78 -15.68
CA VAL A 190 -32.95 8.50 -16.69
C VAL A 190 -33.80 8.54 -17.96
N GLU A 191 -34.25 9.75 -18.29
CA GLU A 191 -35.15 10.01 -19.43
C GLU A 191 -36.43 9.15 -19.34
N GLN A 192 -36.59 8.17 -20.22
CA GLN A 192 -37.74 7.27 -20.25
C GLN A 192 -37.52 5.95 -19.51
N ARG A 193 -36.28 5.67 -19.09
CA ARG A 193 -35.96 4.46 -18.30
C ARG A 193 -36.21 4.71 -16.84
N THR A 194 -37.07 3.90 -16.24
CA THR A 194 -37.44 3.96 -14.80
C THR A 194 -37.03 2.69 -14.04
N ASP A 195 -36.34 1.77 -14.73
CA ASP A 195 -35.94 0.45 -14.27
C ASP A 195 -34.48 0.40 -13.79
N LEU A 196 -33.88 1.56 -13.58
CA LEU A 196 -32.48 1.69 -13.14
C LEU A 196 -32.39 1.71 -11.63
N ASP A 197 -31.21 1.29 -11.12
CA ASP A 197 -30.92 1.31 -9.69
C ASP A 197 -30.18 2.60 -9.31
N LYS A 198 -30.50 3.12 -8.13
CA LYS A 198 -29.74 4.12 -7.38
C LYS A 198 -29.24 3.47 -6.11
N LEU A 199 -27.95 3.36 -5.95
CA LEU A 199 -27.31 2.82 -4.75
C LEU A 199 -26.98 3.96 -3.79
N VAL A 200 -27.50 3.87 -2.56
CA VAL A 200 -27.17 4.78 -1.46
C VAL A 200 -26.45 3.98 -0.39
N ILE A 201 -25.22 4.36 -0.06
CA ILE A 201 -24.42 3.74 1.00
C ILE A 201 -24.30 4.75 2.14
N ASP A 202 -24.81 4.38 3.31
CA ASP A 202 -24.67 5.14 4.55
C ASP A 202 -23.48 4.57 5.33
N LEU A 203 -22.45 5.38 5.54
CA LEU A 203 -21.16 5.02 6.07
C LEU A 203 -20.81 5.87 7.30
N GLU A 204 -20.42 5.20 8.38
CA GLU A 204 -19.89 5.82 9.59
C GLU A 204 -18.51 5.26 9.91
N THR A 205 -17.52 6.16 10.04
CA THR A 205 -16.13 5.82 10.38
C THR A 205 -15.85 6.14 11.85
N ASN A 206 -14.73 5.64 12.35
CA ASN A 206 -14.23 5.99 13.68
C ASN A 206 -13.39 7.29 13.69
N GLY A 207 -13.31 8.01 12.54
CA GLY A 207 -12.54 9.24 12.37
C GLY A 207 -11.08 9.03 11.96
N THR A 208 -10.59 7.78 11.94
CA THR A 208 -9.22 7.50 11.48
C THR A 208 -9.06 7.59 9.97
N VAL A 209 -10.15 7.37 9.22
CA VAL A 209 -10.20 7.46 7.76
C VAL A 209 -11.40 8.31 7.37
N ASP A 210 -11.22 9.18 6.39
CA ASP A 210 -12.32 9.95 5.80
C ASP A 210 -13.28 9.01 5.05
N PRO A 211 -14.61 9.21 5.15
CA PRO A 211 -15.59 8.37 4.47
C PRO A 211 -15.39 8.24 2.95
N GLU A 212 -15.02 9.33 2.27
CA GLU A 212 -14.74 9.32 0.84
C GLU A 212 -13.51 8.46 0.51
N GLU A 213 -12.45 8.61 1.30
CA GLU A 213 -11.23 7.81 1.16
C GLU A 213 -11.50 6.32 1.44
N ALA A 214 -12.35 6.00 2.42
CA ALA A 214 -12.75 4.63 2.74
C ALA A 214 -13.44 3.95 1.56
N ILE A 215 -14.40 4.62 0.91
CA ILE A 215 -15.08 4.11 -0.29
C ILE A 215 -14.10 3.92 -1.44
N ARG A 216 -13.20 4.88 -1.67
CA ARG A 216 -12.19 4.80 -2.73
C ARG A 216 -11.24 3.61 -2.53
N LYS A 217 -10.75 3.40 -1.30
CA LYS A 217 -9.94 2.24 -0.94
C LYS A 217 -10.69 0.92 -1.13
N ALA A 218 -11.95 0.85 -0.69
CA ALA A 218 -12.78 -0.34 -0.86
C ALA A 218 -13.04 -0.67 -2.34
N ALA A 219 -13.32 0.33 -3.16
CA ALA A 219 -13.52 0.16 -4.61
C ALA A 219 -12.22 -0.30 -5.30
N THR A 220 -11.07 0.23 -4.89
CA THR A 220 -9.76 -0.18 -5.40
C THR A 220 -9.45 -1.64 -5.06
N ILE A 221 -9.73 -2.06 -3.83
CA ILE A 221 -9.58 -3.47 -3.42
C ILE A 221 -10.48 -4.38 -4.28
N LEU A 222 -11.75 -4.00 -4.47
CA LEU A 222 -12.67 -4.75 -5.32
C LEU A 222 -12.15 -4.87 -6.74
N GLN A 223 -11.72 -3.76 -7.33
CA GLN A 223 -11.15 -3.72 -8.69
C GLN A 223 -9.95 -4.66 -8.83
N GLN A 224 -9.02 -4.62 -7.88
CA GLN A 224 -7.84 -5.49 -7.87
C GLN A 224 -8.20 -6.97 -7.79
N GLN A 225 -9.20 -7.34 -6.98
CA GLN A 225 -9.64 -8.73 -6.85
C GLN A 225 -10.37 -9.24 -8.10
N ILE A 226 -11.07 -8.36 -8.84
CA ILE A 226 -11.79 -8.74 -10.06
C ILE A 226 -10.87 -8.68 -11.28
N ALA A 227 -9.79 -7.90 -11.25
CA ALA A 227 -8.87 -7.73 -12.38
C ALA A 227 -8.33 -9.06 -12.93
N ILE A 228 -8.08 -10.03 -12.06
CA ILE A 228 -7.60 -11.36 -12.45
C ILE A 228 -8.59 -12.10 -13.39
N PHE A 229 -9.90 -11.85 -13.24
CA PHE A 229 -10.92 -12.46 -14.12
C PHE A 229 -10.98 -11.81 -15.51
N VAL A 230 -10.49 -10.58 -15.64
CA VAL A 230 -10.39 -9.88 -16.93
C VAL A 230 -9.18 -10.39 -17.71
N ASP A 231 -8.10 -10.75 -17.02
CA ASP A 231 -6.83 -11.21 -17.59
C ASP A 231 -6.75 -12.75 -17.77
N LEU A 232 -7.88 -13.46 -17.83
CA LEU A 232 -7.93 -14.93 -17.96
C LEU A 232 -7.18 -15.51 -19.18
N GLN A 233 -6.76 -14.67 -20.13
CA GLN A 233 -5.96 -15.08 -21.29
C GLN A 233 -4.45 -15.01 -21.06
N LYS A 234 -3.99 -14.51 -19.92
CA LYS A 234 -2.58 -14.51 -19.54
C LYS A 234 -2.29 -15.64 -18.56
N ASP A 235 -2.21 -16.87 -19.09
CA ASP A 235 -1.42 -17.94 -18.49
C ASP A 235 0.07 -17.55 -18.54
N GLN A 236 0.44 -16.53 -17.80
CA GLN A 236 1.82 -16.25 -17.46
C GLN A 236 1.87 -16.05 -15.96
N ALA A 237 2.65 -16.92 -15.32
CA ALA A 237 3.02 -16.85 -13.92
C ALA A 237 3.24 -15.39 -13.46
N PRO A 238 2.95 -15.06 -12.19
CA PRO A 238 3.28 -13.73 -11.68
C PRO A 238 4.78 -13.53 -11.85
N VAL A 239 5.15 -12.83 -12.92
CA VAL A 239 6.47 -12.25 -13.04
C VAL A 239 6.51 -11.22 -11.91
N ALA A 240 7.21 -11.57 -10.83
CA ALA A 240 7.67 -10.58 -9.89
C ALA A 240 8.20 -9.42 -10.73
N GLN A 241 7.60 -8.25 -10.59
CA GLN A 241 8.16 -7.04 -11.15
C GLN A 241 9.46 -6.82 -10.39
N GLU A 242 10.54 -7.41 -10.91
CA GLU A 242 11.87 -6.93 -10.59
C GLU A 242 11.88 -5.43 -10.90
N PRO A 243 12.43 -4.60 -10.03
CA PRO A 243 12.53 -3.18 -10.29
C PRO A 243 13.17 -3.04 -11.69
N ARG A 244 12.47 -2.41 -12.63
CA ARG A 244 13.02 -2.06 -13.93
C ARG A 244 14.16 -1.08 -13.62
N GLU A 245 15.37 -1.60 -13.54
CA GLU A 245 16.54 -0.76 -13.64
C GLU A 245 16.44 -0.05 -14.99
N GLU A 246 16.26 1.26 -14.93
CA GLU A 246 16.21 2.13 -16.09
C GLU A 246 17.59 2.08 -16.73
N VAL A 247 17.76 1.18 -17.71
CA VAL A 247 18.96 1.17 -18.54
C VAL A 247 18.97 2.49 -19.30
N ASP A 248 20.00 3.29 -19.11
CA ASP A 248 20.16 4.58 -19.77
C ASP A 248 19.91 4.42 -21.29
N PRO A 249 18.92 5.15 -21.87
CA PRO A 249 18.58 5.04 -23.28
C PRO A 249 19.76 5.25 -24.23
N ILE A 250 20.83 5.91 -23.78
CA ILE A 250 22.06 6.12 -24.53
C ILE A 250 22.78 4.80 -24.77
N LEU A 251 22.79 3.87 -23.83
CA LEU A 251 23.47 2.58 -23.95
C LEU A 251 22.83 1.65 -24.99
N LEU A 252 21.55 1.84 -25.30
CA LEU A 252 20.80 1.07 -26.30
C LEU A 252 21.02 1.58 -27.73
N ARG A 253 21.70 2.71 -27.92
CA ARG A 253 21.95 3.24 -29.24
C ARG A 253 23.07 2.47 -29.96
N PRO A 254 23.00 2.35 -31.30
CA PRO A 254 24.06 1.74 -32.07
C PRO A 254 25.36 2.57 -32.03
N VAL A 255 26.48 1.90 -32.16
CA VAL A 255 27.84 2.54 -32.15
C VAL A 255 27.96 3.56 -33.29
N ASP A 256 27.22 3.43 -34.37
CA ASP A 256 27.20 4.39 -35.49
C ASP A 256 26.76 5.80 -35.07
N ASP A 257 25.93 5.93 -34.02
CA ASP A 257 25.48 7.21 -33.48
C ASP A 257 26.58 7.98 -32.70
N LEU A 258 27.75 7.38 -32.52
CA LEU A 258 28.88 8.03 -31.86
C LEU A 258 29.72 8.92 -32.81
N GLU A 259 29.31 9.06 -34.09
CA GLU A 259 30.00 9.88 -35.09
C GLU A 259 31.51 9.59 -35.19
N LEU A 260 31.89 8.32 -34.98
CA LEU A 260 33.28 7.87 -35.10
C LEU A 260 33.72 7.84 -36.55
N THR A 261 35.04 7.87 -36.78
CA THR A 261 35.58 7.66 -38.14
C THR A 261 35.11 6.30 -38.68
N VAL A 262 34.85 6.22 -39.98
CA VAL A 262 34.38 4.99 -40.66
C VAL A 262 35.33 3.79 -40.37
N ARG A 263 36.59 4.06 -40.20
CA ARG A 263 37.61 3.03 -39.86
C ARG A 263 37.38 2.51 -38.44
N SER A 264 37.15 3.39 -37.46
CA SER A 264 36.92 3.02 -36.07
C SER A 264 35.61 2.25 -35.92
N ALA A 265 34.52 2.70 -36.56
CA ALA A 265 33.23 2.02 -36.57
C ALA A 265 33.30 0.60 -37.17
N ASN A 266 34.00 0.44 -38.30
CA ASN A 266 34.15 -0.88 -38.94
C ASN A 266 34.99 -1.85 -38.08
N CYS A 267 36.01 -1.37 -37.37
CA CYS A 267 36.79 -2.20 -36.45
C CYS A 267 35.95 -2.70 -35.26
N LEU A 268 35.07 -1.86 -34.70
CA LEU A 268 34.19 -2.24 -33.60
C LEU A 268 33.12 -3.28 -34.07
N LYS A 269 32.55 -3.09 -35.25
CA LYS A 269 31.60 -4.05 -35.85
C LYS A 269 32.24 -5.40 -36.14
N ALA A 270 33.52 -5.42 -36.56
CA ALA A 270 34.24 -6.67 -36.80
C ALA A 270 34.45 -7.50 -35.52
N GLU A 271 34.43 -6.86 -34.36
CA GLU A 271 34.51 -7.49 -33.02
C GLU A 271 33.13 -7.74 -32.39
N ASN A 272 32.04 -7.67 -33.18
CA ASN A 272 30.65 -7.82 -32.72
C ASN A 272 30.20 -6.80 -31.66
N ILE A 273 30.77 -5.59 -31.67
CA ILE A 273 30.37 -4.48 -30.81
C ILE A 273 29.43 -3.60 -31.62
N TYR A 274 28.13 -3.75 -31.39
CA TYR A 274 27.08 -3.05 -32.14
C TYR A 274 26.42 -1.92 -31.39
N TYR A 275 26.37 -2.00 -30.06
CA TYR A 275 25.72 -1.02 -29.18
C TYR A 275 26.73 -0.30 -28.29
N ILE A 276 26.38 0.92 -27.87
CA ILE A 276 27.23 1.72 -26.96
C ILE A 276 27.45 0.96 -25.64
N GLY A 277 26.44 0.23 -25.13
CA GLY A 277 26.57 -0.59 -23.95
C GLY A 277 27.57 -1.75 -24.08
N ASP A 278 27.74 -2.34 -25.26
CA ASP A 278 28.77 -3.35 -25.52
C ASP A 278 30.18 -2.72 -25.49
N LEU A 279 30.29 -1.51 -26.01
CA LEU A 279 31.57 -0.77 -26.09
C LEU A 279 32.04 -0.33 -24.71
N VAL A 280 31.18 0.20 -23.89
CA VAL A 280 31.49 0.71 -22.54
C VAL A 280 32.00 -0.38 -21.61
N GLN A 281 31.58 -1.63 -21.78
CA GLN A 281 32.07 -2.77 -20.98
C GLN A 281 33.46 -3.25 -21.36
N ARG A 282 33.98 -2.88 -22.55
CA ARG A 282 35.31 -3.26 -22.96
C ARG A 282 36.37 -2.38 -22.30
N THR A 283 37.44 -3.02 -21.90
CA THR A 283 38.62 -2.30 -21.36
C THR A 283 39.52 -1.77 -22.48
N GLU A 284 40.30 -0.73 -22.19
CA GLU A 284 41.28 -0.18 -23.15
C GLU A 284 42.25 -1.23 -23.68
N VAL A 285 42.68 -2.16 -22.81
CA VAL A 285 43.63 -3.22 -23.14
C VAL A 285 43.01 -4.22 -24.11
N GLU A 286 41.71 -4.50 -23.98
CA GLU A 286 40.99 -5.37 -24.91
C GLU A 286 40.82 -4.72 -26.28
N LEU A 287 40.44 -3.44 -26.31
CA LEU A 287 40.31 -2.69 -27.57
C LEU A 287 41.63 -2.52 -28.30
N LEU A 288 42.77 -2.39 -27.61
CA LEU A 288 44.07 -2.35 -28.24
C LEU A 288 44.55 -3.69 -28.81
N LYS A 289 43.97 -4.81 -28.39
CA LYS A 289 44.26 -6.14 -28.93
C LYS A 289 43.49 -6.41 -30.24
N THR A 290 42.47 -5.61 -30.55
CA THR A 290 41.73 -5.77 -31.80
C THR A 290 42.58 -5.40 -33.01
N PRO A 291 42.59 -6.23 -34.04
CA PRO A 291 43.33 -5.94 -35.25
C PRO A 291 42.78 -4.67 -35.94
N ASN A 292 43.66 -3.80 -36.39
CA ASN A 292 43.38 -2.53 -37.06
C ASN A 292 42.84 -1.37 -36.21
N LEU A 293 42.70 -1.49 -34.89
CA LEU A 293 42.35 -0.39 -33.99
C LEU A 293 43.65 0.23 -33.43
N GLY A 294 44.01 1.45 -33.89
CA GLY A 294 45.19 2.15 -33.43
C GLY A 294 44.98 3.03 -32.21
N LYS A 295 46.09 3.46 -31.56
CA LYS A 295 46.01 4.37 -30.40
C LYS A 295 45.23 5.67 -30.69
N LYS A 296 45.29 6.20 -31.93
CA LYS A 296 44.54 7.40 -32.32
C LYS A 296 43.03 7.15 -32.30
N SER A 297 42.58 6.01 -32.84
CA SER A 297 41.16 5.61 -32.80
C SER A 297 40.65 5.35 -31.38
N LEU A 298 41.51 4.83 -30.48
CA LEU A 298 41.15 4.64 -29.08
C LEU A 298 40.96 5.99 -28.37
N THR A 299 41.81 6.98 -28.63
CA THR A 299 41.69 8.34 -28.08
C THR A 299 40.38 8.99 -28.57
N GLU A 300 40.05 8.89 -29.87
CA GLU A 300 38.81 9.35 -30.46
C GLU A 300 37.57 8.74 -29.76
N ILE A 301 37.58 7.42 -29.56
CA ILE A 301 36.48 6.71 -28.86
C ILE A 301 36.34 7.21 -27.43
N LYS A 302 37.45 7.41 -26.70
CA LYS A 302 37.41 7.93 -25.34
C LYS A 302 36.82 9.34 -25.26
N ASP A 303 37.28 10.22 -26.15
CA ASP A 303 36.83 11.62 -26.16
C ASP A 303 35.35 11.72 -26.46
N VAL A 304 34.84 10.91 -27.38
CA VAL A 304 33.42 10.85 -27.72
C VAL A 304 32.60 10.24 -26.58
N LEU A 305 33.07 9.18 -25.93
CA LEU A 305 32.35 8.60 -24.76
C LEU A 305 32.39 9.58 -23.58
N ALA A 306 33.48 10.26 -23.31
CA ALA A 306 33.59 11.26 -22.25
C ALA A 306 32.64 12.44 -22.48
N SER A 307 32.44 12.89 -23.71
CA SER A 307 31.46 13.94 -24.05
C SER A 307 30.04 13.56 -23.74
N LYS A 308 29.73 12.25 -23.68
CA LYS A 308 28.40 11.68 -23.31
C LYS A 308 28.35 11.20 -21.85
N GLY A 309 29.39 11.48 -21.06
CA GLY A 309 29.45 11.08 -19.65
C GLY A 309 29.76 9.59 -19.43
N LEU A 310 30.24 8.86 -20.44
CA LEU A 310 30.50 7.43 -20.38
C LEU A 310 32.03 7.16 -20.35
N GLN A 311 32.45 6.03 -19.77
CA GLN A 311 33.82 5.61 -19.69
C GLN A 311 34.00 4.13 -20.10
N LEU A 312 35.15 3.77 -20.66
CA LEU A 312 35.50 2.38 -20.95
C LEU A 312 35.75 1.61 -19.64
N GLY A 313 35.34 0.33 -19.62
CA GLY A 313 35.54 -0.55 -18.45
C GLY A 313 34.41 -0.44 -17.40
N MET A 314 33.31 0.24 -17.69
CA MET A 314 32.12 0.25 -16.80
C MET A 314 31.46 -1.14 -16.75
N ARG A 315 31.15 -1.62 -15.56
CA ARG A 315 30.36 -2.85 -15.39
C ARG A 315 28.89 -2.53 -15.41
N LEU A 316 28.16 -3.05 -16.39
CA LEU A 316 26.71 -2.99 -16.46
C LEU A 316 26.16 -4.32 -15.93
N GLU A 317 25.45 -4.26 -14.81
CA GLU A 317 24.73 -5.42 -14.24
C GLU A 317 23.60 -5.79 -15.16
N ASN A 318 23.22 -6.69 -15.75
CA ASN A 318 22.11 -7.01 -16.68
C ASN A 318 22.26 -6.56 -18.14
N TRP A 319 23.48 -6.52 -18.68
CA TRP A 319 23.68 -6.30 -20.11
C TRP A 319 23.94 -7.64 -20.86
N PRO A 320 23.36 -7.88 -22.06
CA PRO A 320 22.37 -7.07 -22.78
C PRO A 320 20.96 -7.22 -22.20
N PRO A 321 20.15 -6.13 -22.19
CA PRO A 321 18.79 -6.16 -21.73
C PRO A 321 17.93 -7.12 -22.56
N ALA A 322 16.82 -7.60 -21.97
CA ALA A 322 15.96 -8.59 -22.61
C ALA A 322 15.40 -8.15 -23.97
N SER A 323 15.25 -6.83 -24.17
CA SER A 323 14.84 -6.23 -25.45
C SER A 323 15.84 -6.45 -26.61
N LEU A 324 17.13 -6.58 -26.31
CA LEU A 324 18.16 -6.84 -27.33
C LEU A 324 18.48 -8.33 -27.51
N ARG A 325 17.96 -9.22 -26.66
CA ARG A 325 18.23 -10.67 -26.76
C ARG A 325 17.46 -11.35 -27.86
N MET A 326 16.35 -10.79 -28.31
CA MET A 326 15.44 -11.47 -29.27
C MET A 326 15.47 -10.96 -30.72
N ASP A 327 15.84 -9.70 -31.03
CA ASP A 327 15.49 -9.17 -32.37
C ASP A 327 16.65 -8.83 -33.32
N ASP A 328 17.91 -8.60 -32.92
CA ASP A 328 18.84 -7.92 -33.83
C ASP A 328 20.18 -8.59 -34.16
N ARG A 329 20.50 -9.75 -33.63
CA ARG A 329 21.73 -10.44 -34.01
C ARG A 329 21.71 -11.00 -35.45
N PHE A 330 20.54 -11.07 -36.09
CA PHE A 330 20.37 -11.59 -37.45
C PHE A 330 20.10 -10.53 -38.52
N ALA A 331 19.69 -9.31 -38.16
CA ALA A 331 19.33 -8.27 -39.14
C ALA A 331 20.52 -7.56 -39.81
N TYR A 332 21.69 -7.58 -39.19
CA TYR A 332 22.90 -6.92 -39.73
C TYR A 332 23.87 -7.86 -40.48
N ARG A 333 23.54 -9.16 -40.63
CA ARG A 333 24.40 -10.13 -41.36
C ARG A 333 24.10 -10.19 -42.85
N SER A 334 23.13 -9.45 -43.39
CA SER A 334 22.69 -9.51 -44.80
C SER A 334 22.63 -8.12 -45.47
N ARG A 335 23.63 -7.26 -45.24
CA ARG A 335 23.90 -6.12 -46.14
C ARG A 335 25.38 -5.92 -46.33
#